data_bf1218abbe057f77764fc48f4af36f85
#
_entry.id   bf1218abbe057f77764fc48f4af36f85
#
_cell.length_a   1.000
_cell.length_b   1.000
_cell.length_c   1.000
_cell.angle_alpha   90.00
_cell.angle_beta   90.00
_cell.angle_gamma   90.00
#
_symmetry.space_group_name_H-M   'P 1'
#
loop_
_entity.id
_entity.type
_entity.pdbx_description
1 polymer ?
#
loop_
_entity_poly.entity_id
_entity_poly.type
_entity_poly.pdbx_seq_one_letter_code
_entity_poly.pdbx_strand_id
1 'polypeptide(L)'
;MTVVYEDNHIIVVNKTASEIVQADKTGDTPLSETVKQYLKEKYQKPGNVFLGVTHRLDRPVSGLVIFAKTSKELTRLNEMFRTSEVKKTYWAVVKNAPQEPEGELVHFLVRNEKQNKSYAYDKEVPNSKKAILHYRLIGHSENYYCLLYTSPSPR
;
A
#
# COMPACT_ATOMS: atom_id res chain seq x y z
N MET A 1 2.72 -7.93 -15.49
CA MET A 1 1.89 -8.11 -14.27
C MET A 1 2.01 -9.55 -13.79
N THR A 2 2.26 -9.77 -12.51
CA THR A 2 2.35 -11.10 -11.90
C THR A 2 1.19 -11.31 -10.94
N VAL A 3 0.31 -12.27 -11.24
CA VAL A 3 -0.78 -12.68 -10.34
C VAL A 3 -0.19 -13.64 -9.31
N VAL A 4 -0.34 -13.31 -8.03
CA VAL A 4 0.19 -14.09 -6.89
C VAL A 4 -0.88 -15.01 -6.33
N TYR A 5 -2.11 -14.53 -6.30
CA TYR A 5 -3.27 -15.29 -5.83
C TYR A 5 -4.53 -14.82 -6.56
N GLU A 6 -5.44 -15.73 -6.85
CA GLU A 6 -6.76 -15.41 -7.41
C GLU A 6 -7.77 -16.48 -7.01
N ASP A 7 -8.94 -16.01 -6.57
CA ASP A 7 -10.15 -16.84 -6.40
C ASP A 7 -11.39 -16.15 -7.01
N ASN A 8 -12.58 -16.55 -6.59
CA ASN A 8 -13.83 -15.98 -7.08
C ASN A 8 -14.10 -14.56 -6.57
N HIS A 9 -13.43 -14.14 -5.49
CA HIS A 9 -13.72 -12.92 -4.74
C HIS A 9 -12.64 -11.87 -4.86
N ILE A 10 -11.37 -12.29 -4.85
CA ILE A 10 -10.21 -11.40 -4.84
C ILE A 10 -9.18 -11.80 -5.90
N ILE A 11 -8.34 -10.85 -6.26
CA ILE A 11 -7.10 -11.06 -6.99
C ILE A 11 -5.99 -10.27 -6.34
N VAL A 12 -4.84 -10.92 -6.11
CA VAL A 12 -3.63 -10.31 -5.56
C VAL A 12 -2.55 -10.31 -6.63
N VAL A 13 -2.02 -9.14 -6.90
CA VAL A 13 -0.97 -8.97 -7.90
C VAL A 13 0.27 -8.34 -7.29
N ASN A 14 1.43 -8.69 -7.81
CA ASN A 14 2.68 -8.03 -7.47
C ASN A 14 2.88 -6.81 -8.37
N LYS A 15 2.75 -5.63 -7.77
CA LYS A 15 3.02 -4.35 -8.41
C LYS A 15 4.53 -4.12 -8.47
N THR A 16 5.04 -3.75 -9.62
CA THR A 16 6.43 -3.31 -9.77
C THR A 16 6.57 -1.83 -9.41
N ALA A 17 7.81 -1.38 -9.15
CA ALA A 17 8.10 0.04 -9.05
C ALA A 17 7.75 0.75 -10.37
N SER A 18 7.39 2.02 -10.29
CA SER A 18 6.94 2.90 -11.38
C SER A 18 5.49 2.69 -11.86
N GLU A 19 4.84 1.58 -11.55
CA GLU A 19 3.41 1.40 -11.83
C GLU A 19 2.55 2.20 -10.85
N ILE A 20 1.41 2.72 -11.33
CA ILE A 20 0.36 3.30 -10.49
C ILE A 20 -0.76 2.29 -10.29
N VAL A 21 -1.36 2.26 -9.11
CA VAL A 21 -2.48 1.33 -8.83
C VAL A 21 -3.77 1.82 -9.46
N GLN A 22 -4.00 3.12 -9.41
CA GLN A 22 -5.22 3.79 -9.86
C GLN A 22 -4.85 5.01 -10.71
N ALA A 23 -5.73 5.41 -11.63
CA ALA A 23 -5.49 6.56 -12.49
C ALA A 23 -5.14 7.82 -11.70
N ASP A 24 -4.16 8.57 -12.19
CA ASP A 24 -3.70 9.84 -11.66
C ASP A 24 -3.57 10.88 -12.78
N LYS A 25 -2.93 12.00 -12.48
CA LYS A 25 -2.73 13.13 -13.42
C LYS A 25 -1.74 12.82 -14.54
N THR A 26 -0.97 11.74 -14.46
CA THR A 26 0.09 11.42 -15.44
C THR A 26 -0.48 10.84 -16.75
N GLY A 27 -1.68 10.27 -16.72
CA GLY A 27 -2.28 9.62 -17.87
C GLY A 27 -1.74 8.22 -18.16
N ASP A 28 -0.87 7.69 -17.30
CA ASP A 28 -0.37 6.31 -17.42
C ASP A 28 -1.49 5.30 -17.17
N THR A 29 -1.42 4.16 -17.85
CA THR A 29 -2.37 3.06 -17.62
C THR A 29 -2.17 2.48 -16.22
N PRO A 30 -3.17 2.55 -15.35
CA PRO A 30 -3.04 2.03 -13.99
C PRO A 30 -3.12 0.51 -13.95
N LEU A 31 -2.52 -0.08 -12.91
CA LEU A 31 -2.55 -1.51 -12.67
C LEU A 31 -3.99 -2.06 -12.60
N SER A 32 -4.94 -1.28 -12.07
CA SER A 32 -6.35 -1.64 -12.04
C SER A 32 -6.93 -1.92 -13.43
N GLU A 33 -6.57 -1.16 -14.45
CA GLU A 33 -7.02 -1.39 -15.82
C GLU A 33 -6.34 -2.63 -16.43
N THR A 34 -5.06 -2.83 -16.16
CA THR A 34 -4.34 -4.04 -16.59
C THR A 34 -4.96 -5.30 -15.98
N VAL A 35 -5.35 -5.26 -14.71
CA VAL A 35 -6.04 -6.37 -14.03
C VAL A 35 -7.44 -6.60 -14.61
N LYS A 36 -8.21 -5.55 -14.90
CA LYS A 36 -9.52 -5.69 -15.56
C LYS A 36 -9.40 -6.37 -16.93
N GLN A 37 -8.41 -5.95 -17.72
CA GLN A 37 -8.17 -6.55 -19.03
C GLN A 37 -7.81 -8.04 -18.91
N TYR A 38 -6.92 -8.38 -17.98
CA TYR A 38 -6.57 -9.78 -17.66
C TYR A 38 -7.82 -10.61 -17.31
N LEU A 39 -8.67 -10.11 -16.41
CA LEU A 39 -9.90 -10.82 -16.01
C LEU A 39 -10.91 -10.94 -17.16
N LYS A 40 -10.99 -9.92 -18.01
CA LYS A 40 -11.86 -9.92 -19.19
C LYS A 40 -11.45 -11.02 -20.18
N GLU A 41 -10.16 -11.10 -20.48
CA GLU A 41 -9.61 -12.09 -21.41
C GLU A 41 -9.70 -13.51 -20.83
N LYS A 42 -9.25 -13.70 -19.60
CA LYS A 42 -9.24 -15.01 -18.93
C LYS A 42 -10.62 -15.66 -18.84
N TYR A 43 -11.64 -14.86 -18.54
CA TYR A 43 -13.00 -15.34 -18.34
C TYR A 43 -13.93 -15.04 -19.51
N GLN A 44 -13.41 -14.52 -20.63
CA GLN A 44 -14.16 -14.17 -21.84
C GLN A 44 -15.42 -13.33 -21.52
N LYS A 45 -15.29 -12.37 -20.59
CA LYS A 45 -16.40 -11.56 -20.11
C LYS A 45 -16.82 -10.53 -21.16
N PRO A 46 -18.10 -10.46 -21.54
CA PRO A 46 -18.60 -9.38 -22.37
C PRO A 46 -18.68 -8.07 -21.57
N GLY A 47 -18.42 -6.95 -22.23
CA GLY A 47 -18.57 -5.62 -21.62
C GLY A 47 -17.51 -5.25 -20.58
N ASN A 48 -17.91 -4.43 -19.63
CA ASN A 48 -17.02 -3.93 -18.57
C ASN A 48 -16.87 -4.93 -17.44
N VAL A 49 -15.64 -5.08 -16.95
CA VAL A 49 -15.33 -5.94 -15.80
C VAL A 49 -15.26 -5.07 -14.56
N PHE A 50 -15.97 -5.48 -13.51
CA PHE A 50 -15.85 -4.86 -12.20
C PHE A 50 -14.51 -5.20 -11.56
N LEU A 51 -13.85 -4.19 -10.98
CA LEU A 51 -12.69 -4.36 -10.12
C LEU A 51 -12.70 -3.27 -9.05
N GLY A 52 -12.73 -3.68 -7.79
CA GLY A 52 -12.70 -2.78 -6.64
C GLY A 52 -11.29 -2.55 -6.13
N VAL A 53 -10.89 -1.28 -6.01
CA VAL A 53 -9.60 -0.88 -5.44
C VAL A 53 -9.80 -0.59 -3.95
N THR A 54 -9.14 -1.34 -3.08
CA THR A 54 -9.26 -1.24 -1.62
C THR A 54 -8.15 -0.42 -0.99
N HIS A 55 -6.94 -0.53 -1.54
CA HIS A 55 -5.74 0.18 -1.09
C HIS A 55 -4.80 0.47 -2.25
N ARG A 56 -3.79 1.27 -2.00
CA ARG A 56 -2.78 1.64 -2.99
C ARG A 56 -1.39 1.55 -2.40
N LEU A 57 -0.42 1.28 -3.27
CA LEU A 57 1.00 1.52 -3.05
C LEU A 57 1.42 2.73 -3.89
N ASP A 58 2.30 3.55 -3.36
CA ASP A 58 2.84 4.69 -4.09
C ASP A 58 3.65 4.23 -5.31
N ARG A 59 3.77 5.09 -6.33
CA ARG A 59 4.44 4.76 -7.59
C ARG A 59 5.82 4.11 -7.43
N PRO A 60 6.74 4.64 -6.60
CA PRO A 60 8.07 4.05 -6.45
C PRO A 60 8.11 2.75 -5.64
N VAL A 61 7.01 2.39 -4.99
CA VAL A 61 6.93 1.22 -4.11
C VAL A 61 6.47 0.00 -4.90
N SER A 62 7.15 -1.13 -4.75
CA SER A 62 6.73 -2.45 -5.23
C SER A 62 6.08 -3.27 -4.12
N GLY A 63 5.32 -4.29 -4.48
CA GLY A 63 4.69 -5.19 -3.52
C GLY A 63 3.27 -5.61 -3.87
N LEU A 64 2.61 -6.26 -2.94
CA LEU A 64 1.32 -6.88 -3.16
C LEU A 64 0.17 -5.85 -3.13
N VAL A 65 -0.69 -5.92 -4.11
CA VAL A 65 -1.94 -5.16 -4.18
C VAL A 65 -3.10 -6.13 -4.32
N ILE A 66 -4.09 -5.97 -3.44
CA ILE A 66 -5.33 -6.76 -3.41
C ILE A 66 -6.44 -5.97 -4.10
N PHE A 67 -7.18 -6.63 -4.98
CA PHE A 67 -8.37 -6.08 -5.61
C PHE A 67 -9.57 -6.99 -5.34
N ALA A 68 -10.75 -6.38 -5.19
CA ALA A 68 -12.01 -7.09 -5.10
C ALA A 68 -12.56 -7.37 -6.49
N LYS A 69 -12.97 -8.61 -6.75
CA LYS A 69 -13.61 -9.01 -8.02
C LYS A 69 -15.14 -8.80 -8.01
N THR A 70 -15.71 -8.50 -6.85
CA THR A 70 -17.13 -8.23 -6.65
C THR A 70 -17.37 -7.02 -5.75
N SER A 71 -18.51 -6.35 -5.89
CA SER A 71 -18.90 -5.22 -5.03
C SER A 71 -19.08 -5.64 -3.56
N LYS A 72 -19.58 -6.83 -3.33
CA LYS A 72 -19.73 -7.40 -1.98
C LYS A 72 -18.38 -7.56 -1.30
N GLU A 73 -17.39 -8.08 -2.03
CA GLU A 73 -16.05 -8.26 -1.50
C GLU A 73 -15.32 -6.92 -1.31
N LEU A 74 -15.55 -5.95 -2.19
CA LEU A 74 -15.03 -4.59 -2.01
C LEU A 74 -15.47 -4.01 -0.67
N THR A 75 -16.74 -4.16 -0.31
CA THR A 75 -17.27 -3.69 0.98
C THR A 75 -16.59 -4.40 2.16
N ARG A 76 -16.40 -5.71 2.07
CA ARG A 76 -15.73 -6.51 3.12
C ARG A 76 -14.27 -6.10 3.29
N LEU A 77 -13.52 -6.03 2.20
CA LEU A 77 -12.11 -5.64 2.24
C LEU A 77 -11.93 -4.22 2.78
N ASN A 78 -12.78 -3.27 2.35
CA ASN A 78 -12.74 -1.91 2.90
C ASN A 78 -12.96 -1.90 4.41
N GLU A 79 -13.87 -2.71 4.91
CA GLU A 79 -14.10 -2.85 6.35
C GLU A 79 -12.88 -3.44 7.05
N MET A 80 -12.31 -4.53 6.55
CA MET A 80 -11.10 -5.15 7.11
C MET A 80 -9.90 -4.19 7.15
N PHE A 81 -9.74 -3.34 6.11
CA PHE A 81 -8.73 -2.29 6.10
C PHE A 81 -9.04 -1.21 7.14
N ARG A 82 -10.31 -0.82 7.29
CA ARG A 82 -10.76 0.19 8.25
C ARG A 82 -10.59 -0.27 9.70
N THR A 83 -10.88 -1.52 9.99
CA THR A 83 -10.75 -2.11 11.33
C THR A 83 -9.35 -2.64 11.65
N SER A 84 -8.39 -2.42 10.73
CA SER A 84 -7.00 -2.87 10.89
C SER A 84 -6.84 -4.41 11.03
N GLU A 85 -7.78 -5.18 10.52
CA GLU A 85 -7.69 -6.64 10.46
C GLU A 85 -6.64 -7.09 9.44
N VAL A 86 -6.38 -6.27 8.42
CA VAL A 86 -5.33 -6.53 7.44
C VAL A 86 -3.98 -6.10 8.00
N LYS A 87 -3.11 -7.07 8.26
CA LYS A 87 -1.73 -6.82 8.70
C LYS A 87 -0.89 -6.40 7.49
N LYS A 88 -0.43 -5.16 7.50
CA LYS A 88 0.42 -4.58 6.43
C LYS A 88 1.87 -4.62 6.86
N THR A 89 2.67 -5.43 6.17
CA THR A 89 4.11 -5.56 6.43
C THR A 89 4.89 -5.03 5.24
N TYR A 90 5.90 -4.21 5.51
CA TYR A 90 6.73 -3.56 4.51
C TYR A 90 8.21 -3.74 4.82
N TRP A 91 9.03 -3.65 3.79
CA TRP A 91 10.47 -3.44 3.93
C TRP A 91 10.79 -2.00 3.58
N ALA A 92 11.68 -1.40 4.34
CA ALA A 92 12.23 -0.08 4.04
C ALA A 92 13.75 -0.12 4.14
N VAL A 93 14.42 0.39 3.12
CA VAL A 93 15.86 0.60 3.14
C VAL A 93 16.10 2.05 3.58
N VAL A 94 16.84 2.22 4.67
CA VAL A 94 17.16 3.51 5.26
C VAL A 94 18.67 3.71 5.34
N LYS A 95 19.11 4.97 5.29
CA LYS A 95 20.53 5.31 5.30
C LYS A 95 21.14 5.23 6.71
N ASN A 96 20.36 5.61 7.72
CA ASN A 96 20.83 5.68 9.10
C ASN A 96 20.33 4.46 9.87
N ALA A 97 21.18 3.92 10.74
CA ALA A 97 20.77 2.88 11.68
C ALA A 97 19.66 3.41 12.60
N PRO A 98 18.64 2.61 12.91
CA PRO A 98 17.73 2.92 13.99
C PRO A 98 18.52 2.89 15.33
N GLN A 99 18.06 3.64 16.32
CA GLN A 99 18.71 3.67 17.66
C GLN A 99 18.63 2.30 18.33
N GLU A 100 17.52 1.63 18.21
CA GLU A 100 17.28 0.29 18.73
C GLU A 100 17.01 -0.69 17.58
N PRO A 101 17.34 -1.98 17.70
CA PRO A 101 17.13 -2.98 16.67
C PRO A 101 15.65 -3.25 16.39
N GLU A 102 14.77 -2.96 17.32
CA GLU A 102 13.31 -3.01 17.17
C GLU A 102 12.65 -1.96 18.07
N GLY A 103 11.47 -1.50 17.69
CA GLY A 103 10.75 -0.52 18.47
C GLY A 103 9.46 -0.04 17.86
N GLU A 104 8.81 0.86 18.57
CA GLU A 104 7.63 1.58 18.13
C GLU A 104 7.97 3.05 17.91
N LEU A 105 7.56 3.59 16.78
CA LEU A 105 7.62 5.01 16.48
C LEU A 105 6.22 5.59 16.51
N VAL A 106 6.03 6.67 17.27
CA VAL A 106 4.79 7.42 17.35
C VAL A 106 5.07 8.84 16.90
N HIS A 107 4.44 9.25 15.81
CA HIS A 107 4.58 10.61 15.29
C HIS A 107 3.22 11.21 14.95
N PHE A 108 3.17 12.52 14.86
CA PHE A 108 2.01 13.29 14.43
C PHE A 108 2.30 13.88 13.05
N LEU A 109 1.60 13.40 12.03
CA LEU A 109 1.86 13.73 10.64
C LEU A 109 0.95 14.85 10.15
N VAL A 110 1.56 15.87 9.55
CA VAL A 110 0.84 16.94 8.83
C VAL A 110 1.17 16.85 7.35
N ARG A 111 0.15 16.74 6.51
CA ARG A 111 0.32 16.71 5.07
C ARG A 111 0.36 18.14 4.51
N ASN A 112 1.41 18.42 3.75
CA ASN A 112 1.49 19.62 2.91
C ASN A 112 1.14 19.22 1.46
N GLU A 113 -0.07 19.54 1.02
CA GLU A 113 -0.55 19.18 -0.31
C GLU A 113 0.21 19.90 -1.43
N LYS A 114 0.61 21.15 -1.21
CA LYS A 114 1.34 21.95 -2.21
C LYS A 114 2.72 21.33 -2.53
N GLN A 115 3.37 20.79 -1.53
CA GLN A 115 4.70 20.16 -1.66
C GLN A 115 4.61 18.64 -1.84
N ASN A 116 3.41 18.06 -1.77
CA ASN A 116 3.18 16.60 -1.74
C ASN A 116 4.07 15.87 -0.72
N LYS A 117 4.25 16.48 0.47
CA LYS A 117 5.07 15.95 1.56
C LYS A 117 4.28 15.86 2.85
N SER A 118 4.64 14.89 3.70
CA SER A 118 4.20 14.81 5.08
C SER A 118 5.36 15.16 6.00
N TYR A 119 5.07 15.98 7.00
CA TYR A 119 6.01 16.34 8.05
C TYR A 119 5.63 15.62 9.33
N ALA A 120 6.62 15.05 10.00
CA ALA A 120 6.46 14.32 11.25
C ALA A 120 6.86 15.21 12.43
N TYR A 121 6.05 15.19 13.47
CA TYR A 121 6.27 15.89 14.73
C TYR A 121 6.19 14.92 15.90
N ASP A 122 6.98 15.12 16.92
CA ASP A 122 7.00 14.29 18.13
C ASP A 122 5.81 14.58 19.07
N LYS A 123 5.13 15.70 18.86
CA LYS A 123 3.96 16.14 19.63
C LYS A 123 2.80 16.45 18.69
N GLU A 124 1.59 16.35 19.24
CA GLU A 124 0.39 16.75 18.52
C GLU A 124 0.44 18.25 18.16
N VAL A 125 0.20 18.54 16.90
CA VAL A 125 0.10 19.89 16.36
C VAL A 125 -1.20 20.05 15.58
N PRO A 126 -1.71 21.28 15.35
CA PRO A 126 -2.94 21.48 14.59
C PRO A 126 -2.95 20.76 13.26
N ASN A 127 -4.07 20.10 12.93
CA ASN A 127 -4.27 19.29 11.71
C ASN A 127 -3.37 18.07 11.58
N SER A 128 -2.68 17.66 12.64
CA SER A 128 -1.88 16.44 12.63
C SER A 128 -2.74 15.18 12.80
N LYS A 129 -2.25 14.08 12.25
CA LYS A 129 -2.82 12.73 12.46
C LYS A 129 -1.76 11.87 13.13
N LYS A 130 -2.14 11.22 14.23
CA LYS A 130 -1.27 10.27 14.92
C LYS A 130 -0.98 9.08 14.02
N ALA A 131 0.29 8.74 13.87
CA ALA A 131 0.78 7.57 13.14
C ALA A 131 1.64 6.72 14.07
N ILE A 132 1.41 5.43 14.05
CA ILE A 132 2.16 4.44 14.82
C ILE A 132 2.82 3.47 13.84
N LEU A 133 4.05 3.12 14.11
CA LEU A 133 4.84 2.21 13.30
C LEU A 133 5.66 1.30 14.22
N HIS A 134 5.52 -0.01 14.04
CA HIS A 134 6.40 -0.99 14.68
C HIS A 134 7.44 -1.44 13.67
N TYR A 135 8.72 -1.45 14.04
CA TYR A 135 9.80 -1.85 13.16
C TYR A 135 10.75 -2.84 13.81
N ARG A 136 11.45 -3.59 12.97
CA ARG A 136 12.57 -4.44 13.33
C ARG A 136 13.64 -4.36 12.26
N LEU A 137 14.90 -4.20 12.68
CA LEU A 137 16.06 -4.29 11.80
C LEU A 137 16.25 -5.76 11.41
N ILE A 138 16.26 -6.04 10.10
CA ILE A 138 16.39 -7.41 9.56
C ILE A 138 17.69 -7.64 8.80
N GLY A 139 18.44 -6.59 8.51
CA GLY A 139 19.72 -6.69 7.82
C GLY A 139 20.35 -5.34 7.55
N HIS A 140 21.61 -5.34 7.20
CA HIS A 140 22.34 -4.13 6.83
C HIS A 140 23.44 -4.44 5.81
N SER A 141 23.84 -3.42 5.06
CA SER A 141 25.07 -3.35 4.27
C SER A 141 25.99 -2.30 4.87
N GLU A 142 27.10 -1.99 4.20
CA GLU A 142 28.00 -0.93 4.67
C GLU A 142 27.33 0.43 4.85
N ASN A 143 26.36 0.77 4.00
CA ASN A 143 25.78 2.11 3.91
C ASN A 143 24.26 2.17 4.14
N TYR A 144 23.59 1.02 4.30
CA TYR A 144 22.15 0.95 4.39
C TYR A 144 21.67 -0.11 5.37
N TYR A 145 20.48 0.14 5.92
CA TYR A 145 19.82 -0.74 6.87
C TYR A 145 18.45 -1.12 6.31
N CYS A 146 18.07 -2.39 6.44
CA CYS A 146 16.75 -2.88 6.01
C CYS A 146 15.85 -3.10 7.24
N LEU A 147 14.73 -2.42 7.25
CA LEU A 147 13.72 -2.52 8.29
C LEU A 147 12.51 -3.29 7.78
N LEU A 148 12.06 -4.26 8.56
CA LEU A 148 10.72 -4.81 8.45
C LEU A 148 9.81 -3.96 9.34
N TYR A 149 8.71 -3.44 8.80
CA TYR A 149 7.78 -2.66 9.62
C TYR A 149 6.34 -2.98 9.32
N THR A 150 5.50 -2.78 10.34
CA THR A 150 4.04 -2.87 10.24
C THR A 150 3.44 -1.55 10.67
N SER A 151 2.43 -1.08 9.94
CA SER A 151 1.69 0.12 10.28
C SER A 151 0.27 -0.26 10.65
N PRO A 152 -0.09 -0.24 11.94
CA PRO A 152 -1.47 -0.45 12.38
C PRO A 152 -2.38 0.76 12.12
N SER A 153 -1.79 1.94 11.83
CA SER A 153 -2.59 3.14 11.57
C SER A 153 -3.34 3.02 10.24
N PRO A 154 -4.65 3.26 10.21
CA PRO A 154 -5.39 3.39 8.97
C PRO A 154 -4.88 4.60 8.19
N ARG A 155 -4.84 4.49 6.88
CA ARG A 155 -4.51 5.63 6.01
C ARG A 155 -5.67 6.58 5.86
#